data_2dfa4fe1822c3b6f1e99228eabc6ce30
#
_entry.id   2dfa4fe1822c3b6f1e99228eabc6ce30
#
_cell.length_a   1.000
_cell.length_b   1.000
_cell.length_c   1.000
_cell.angle_alpha   90.00
_cell.angle_beta   90.00
_cell.angle_gamma   90.00
#
_symmetry.space_group_name_H-M   'P 1'
#
loop_
_entity.id
_entity.type
_entity.pdbx_description
1 polymer ?
#
loop_
_entity_poly.entity_id
_entity_poly.type
_entity_poly.pdbx_seq_one_letter_code
_entity_poly.pdbx_strand_id
1 'polypeptide(L)'
;MNILELSQTRFSTRKYTDEAVSDDDLAYILECVRLAPSAVNRQPWKFVVVRSKEAKEQLWQAYDRDWFRTAPLYIVCMKNNSKCWTRRYDDKQHGDIDVAIATEHLCLAATERTSALAGSATSTPT
;
A
#
# COMPACT_ATOMS: atom_id res chain seq x y z
N MET A 1 -5.21 17.45 6.44
CA MET A 1 -5.24 16.75 7.73
C MET A 1 -3.82 16.67 8.31
N ASN A 2 -3.68 16.79 9.62
CA ASN A 2 -2.43 16.51 10.29
C ASN A 2 -2.30 15.00 10.58
N ILE A 3 -1.14 14.56 11.11
CA ILE A 3 -0.89 13.12 11.32
C ILE A 3 -1.85 12.50 12.35
N LEU A 4 -2.25 13.24 13.36
CA LEU A 4 -3.22 12.75 14.34
C LEU A 4 -4.58 12.49 13.69
N GLU A 5 -5.06 13.44 12.90
CA GLU A 5 -6.33 13.30 12.16
C GLU A 5 -6.29 12.13 11.19
N LEU A 6 -5.18 11.97 10.46
CA LEU A 6 -4.99 10.84 9.56
C LEU A 6 -5.03 9.51 10.31
N SER A 7 -4.35 9.44 11.45
CA SER A 7 -4.32 8.24 12.28
C SER A 7 -5.70 7.87 12.84
N GLN A 8 -6.52 8.88 13.15
CA GLN A 8 -7.90 8.69 13.62
C GLN A 8 -8.85 8.29 12.49
N THR A 9 -8.60 8.76 11.28
CA THR A 9 -9.50 8.61 10.13
C THR A 9 -9.27 7.30 9.38
N ARG A 10 -8.00 6.85 9.27
CA ARG A 10 -7.67 5.62 8.56
C ARG A 10 -8.33 4.41 9.24
N PHE A 11 -8.99 3.59 8.45
CA PHE A 11 -9.57 2.33 8.90
C PHE A 11 -9.50 1.29 7.78
N SER A 12 -9.72 0.03 8.11
CA SER A 12 -9.75 -1.05 7.12
C SER A 12 -11.08 -1.05 6.38
N THR A 13 -11.06 -0.54 5.17
CA THR A 13 -12.24 -0.41 4.33
C THR A 13 -12.55 -1.75 3.64
N ARG A 14 -13.84 -2.10 3.60
CA ARG A 14 -14.31 -3.31 2.92
C ARG A 14 -15.47 -3.02 1.97
N LYS A 15 -15.55 -1.81 1.49
CA LYS A 15 -16.52 -1.40 0.47
C LYS A 15 -15.94 -0.18 -0.25
N TYR A 16 -15.89 -0.22 -1.56
CA TYR A 16 -15.33 0.85 -2.39
C TYR A 16 -16.36 1.34 -3.39
N THR A 17 -16.19 2.60 -3.81
CA THR A 17 -16.87 3.13 -4.99
C THR A 17 -16.06 2.77 -6.23
N ASP A 18 -16.68 2.89 -7.40
CA ASP A 18 -16.01 2.70 -8.69
C ASP A 18 -15.34 3.97 -9.21
N GLU A 19 -15.30 5.02 -8.40
CA GLU A 19 -14.68 6.28 -8.75
C GLU A 19 -13.19 6.12 -8.94
N ALA A 20 -12.69 6.55 -10.10
CA ALA A 20 -11.29 6.42 -10.46
C ALA A 20 -10.39 7.26 -9.54
N VAL A 21 -9.24 6.72 -9.18
CA VAL A 21 -8.17 7.46 -8.49
C VAL A 21 -7.45 8.30 -9.55
N SER A 22 -7.33 9.61 -9.32
CA SER A 22 -6.65 10.50 -10.27
C SER A 22 -5.15 10.20 -10.34
N ASP A 23 -4.55 10.53 -11.48
CA ASP A 23 -3.10 10.39 -11.64
C ASP A 23 -2.34 11.25 -10.64
N ASP A 24 -2.85 12.45 -10.32
CA ASP A 24 -2.23 13.34 -9.33
C ASP A 24 -2.27 12.73 -7.92
N ASP A 25 -3.38 12.14 -7.51
CA ASP A 25 -3.49 11.47 -6.22
C ASP A 25 -2.59 10.25 -6.15
N LEU A 26 -2.55 9.46 -7.22
CA LEU A 26 -1.66 8.30 -7.29
C LEU A 26 -0.19 8.71 -7.18
N ALA A 27 0.22 9.74 -7.91
CA ALA A 27 1.60 10.26 -7.86
C ALA A 27 1.97 10.74 -6.45
N TYR A 28 1.06 11.44 -5.78
CA TYR A 28 1.25 11.89 -4.41
C TYR A 28 1.44 10.71 -3.44
N ILE A 29 0.58 9.71 -3.54
CA ILE A 29 0.65 8.51 -2.69
C ILE A 29 1.98 7.79 -2.87
N LEU A 30 2.40 7.59 -4.13
CA LEU A 30 3.65 6.90 -4.43
C LEU A 30 4.88 7.70 -3.98
N GLU A 31 4.82 9.04 -4.01
CA GLU A 31 5.90 9.87 -3.48
C GLU A 31 6.02 9.74 -1.96
N CYS A 32 4.91 9.69 -1.24
CA CYS A 32 4.93 9.43 0.20
C CYS A 32 5.56 8.06 0.53
N VAL A 33 5.26 7.05 -0.26
CA VAL A 33 5.87 5.71 -0.13
C VAL A 33 7.37 5.78 -0.36
N ARG A 34 7.81 6.47 -1.41
CA ARG A 34 9.22 6.61 -1.75
C ARG A 34 10.04 7.23 -0.62
N LEU A 35 9.44 8.11 0.16
CA LEU A 35 10.10 8.83 1.25
C LEU A 35 10.11 8.05 2.57
N ALA A 36 9.54 6.87 2.63
CA ALA A 36 9.54 6.05 3.84
C ALA A 36 10.95 5.59 4.22
N PRO A 37 11.28 5.53 5.53
CA PRO A 37 12.57 5.04 5.96
C PRO A 37 12.68 3.52 5.83
N SER A 38 13.89 3.02 5.72
CA SER A 38 14.18 1.59 5.74
C SER A 38 15.54 1.34 6.39
N ALA A 39 15.78 0.10 6.83
CA ALA A 39 17.03 -0.28 7.46
C ALA A 39 18.19 -0.06 6.48
N VAL A 40 19.18 0.72 6.89
CA VAL A 40 20.37 1.10 6.08
C VAL A 40 19.96 1.75 4.75
N ASN A 41 18.75 2.29 4.67
CA ASN A 41 18.17 2.91 3.47
C ASN A 41 18.20 2.00 2.24
N ARG A 42 18.02 0.71 2.42
CA ARG A 42 18.05 -0.26 1.32
C ARG A 42 16.82 -0.25 0.44
N GLN A 43 15.68 0.21 0.97
CA GLN A 43 14.43 0.33 0.23
C GLN A 43 14.06 -0.99 -0.48
N PRO A 44 13.87 -2.09 0.26
CA PRO A 44 13.72 -3.42 -0.31
C PRO A 44 12.29 -3.72 -0.76
N TRP A 45 11.62 -2.73 -1.32
CA TRP A 45 10.23 -2.82 -1.71
C TRP A 45 10.03 -2.62 -3.21
N LYS A 46 8.92 -3.15 -3.69
CA LYS A 46 8.38 -2.87 -5.01
C LYS A 46 6.89 -2.69 -4.87
N PHE A 47 6.36 -1.60 -5.43
CA PHE A 47 4.94 -1.31 -5.43
C PHE A 47 4.42 -1.39 -6.86
N VAL A 48 3.44 -2.26 -7.09
CA VAL A 48 2.87 -2.50 -8.42
C VAL A 48 1.46 -1.93 -8.44
N VAL A 49 1.22 -0.98 -9.33
CA VAL A 49 -0.10 -0.39 -9.53
C VAL A 49 -0.90 -1.26 -10.49
N VAL A 50 -2.06 -1.71 -10.05
CA VAL A 50 -2.97 -2.57 -10.82
C VAL A 50 -4.27 -1.82 -11.05
N ARG A 51 -4.55 -1.43 -12.30
CA ARG A 51 -5.79 -0.72 -12.64
C ARG A 51 -6.42 -1.15 -13.97
N SER A 52 -5.74 -1.92 -14.82
CA SER A 52 -6.38 -2.48 -16.00
C SER A 52 -7.36 -3.58 -15.60
N LYS A 53 -8.41 -3.75 -16.40
CA LYS A 53 -9.43 -4.78 -16.15
C LYS A 53 -8.80 -6.17 -16.05
N GLU A 54 -7.92 -6.50 -16.99
CA GLU A 54 -7.26 -7.81 -17.08
C GLU A 54 -6.39 -8.08 -15.85
N ALA A 55 -5.60 -7.09 -15.42
CA ALA A 55 -4.73 -7.22 -14.25
C ALA A 55 -5.54 -7.34 -12.95
N LYS A 56 -6.63 -6.56 -12.83
CA LYS A 56 -7.54 -6.66 -11.69
C LYS A 56 -8.18 -8.04 -11.59
N GLU A 57 -8.64 -8.58 -12.70
CA GLU A 57 -9.26 -9.91 -12.75
C GLU A 57 -8.28 -11.01 -12.31
N GLN A 58 -7.02 -10.92 -12.70
CA GLN A 58 -5.98 -11.83 -12.22
C GLN A 58 -5.77 -11.72 -10.71
N LEU A 59 -5.76 -10.49 -10.19
CA LEU A 59 -5.57 -10.26 -8.76
C LEU A 59 -6.74 -10.79 -7.94
N TRP A 60 -7.98 -10.72 -8.44
CA TRP A 60 -9.16 -11.21 -7.76
C TRP A 60 -9.10 -12.72 -7.49
N GLN A 61 -8.37 -13.48 -8.31
CA GLN A 61 -8.20 -14.91 -8.09
C GLN A 61 -7.38 -15.22 -6.84
N ALA A 62 -6.50 -14.29 -6.43
CA ALA A 62 -5.68 -14.44 -5.23
C ALA A 62 -6.44 -14.19 -3.94
N TYR A 63 -7.53 -13.41 -4.00
CA TYR A 63 -8.34 -13.07 -2.83
C TYR A 63 -9.81 -12.94 -3.24
N ASP A 64 -10.56 -14.01 -3.05
CA ASP A 64 -11.94 -14.12 -3.53
C ASP A 64 -12.94 -13.57 -2.50
N ARG A 65 -13.15 -12.25 -2.54
CA ARG A 65 -14.13 -11.53 -1.71
C ARG A 65 -14.85 -10.50 -2.57
N ASP A 66 -16.16 -10.41 -2.44
CA ASP A 66 -16.98 -9.48 -3.23
C ASP A 66 -16.54 -8.04 -3.05
N TRP A 67 -16.31 -7.61 -1.81
CA TRP A 67 -15.89 -6.24 -1.53
C TRP A 67 -14.54 -5.90 -2.14
N PHE A 68 -13.63 -6.89 -2.23
CA PHE A 68 -12.30 -6.71 -2.79
C PHE A 68 -12.36 -6.38 -4.28
N ARG A 69 -13.34 -6.93 -4.98
CA ARG A 69 -13.53 -6.72 -6.42
C ARG A 69 -14.08 -5.34 -6.77
N THR A 70 -14.54 -4.58 -5.80
CA THR A 70 -15.14 -3.27 -6.03
C THR A 70 -14.14 -2.13 -6.12
N ALA A 71 -12.89 -2.33 -5.75
CA ALA A 71 -11.88 -1.29 -5.78
C ALA A 71 -11.51 -0.88 -7.21
N PRO A 72 -11.35 0.43 -7.48
CA PRO A 72 -10.98 0.91 -8.82
C PRO A 72 -9.50 0.68 -9.14
N LEU A 73 -8.65 0.53 -8.12
CA LEU A 73 -7.22 0.43 -8.24
C LEU A 73 -6.65 -0.36 -7.07
N TYR A 74 -5.58 -1.08 -7.32
CA TYR A 74 -4.84 -1.82 -6.28
C TYR A 74 -3.36 -1.44 -6.35
N ILE A 75 -2.72 -1.44 -5.20
CA ILE A 75 -1.26 -1.32 -5.12
C ILE A 75 -0.75 -2.55 -4.39
N VAL A 76 -0.02 -3.39 -5.10
CA VAL A 76 0.57 -4.61 -4.55
C VAL A 76 1.92 -4.27 -3.95
N CYS A 77 2.06 -4.49 -2.64
CA CYS A 77 3.27 -4.20 -1.90
C CYS A 77 4.13 -5.47 -1.82
N MET A 78 5.31 -5.42 -2.39
CA MET A 78 6.19 -6.59 -2.51
C MET A 78 7.53 -6.33 -1.82
N LYS A 79 8.10 -7.39 -1.25
CA LYS A 79 9.42 -7.38 -0.66
C LYS A 79 10.43 -7.96 -1.66
N ASN A 80 11.54 -7.26 -1.87
CA ASN A 80 12.65 -7.78 -2.65
C ASN A 80 13.69 -8.38 -1.70
N ASN A 81 13.69 -9.70 -1.59
CA ASN A 81 14.56 -10.43 -0.67
C ASN A 81 16.05 -10.16 -0.90
N SER A 82 16.46 -9.92 -2.14
CA SER A 82 17.87 -9.66 -2.47
C SER A 82 18.38 -8.32 -1.96
N LYS A 83 17.49 -7.39 -1.64
CA LYS A 83 17.84 -6.04 -1.15
C LYS A 83 17.63 -5.87 0.35
N CYS A 84 17.05 -6.84 1.04
CA CYS A 84 16.75 -6.73 2.46
C CYS A 84 18.04 -6.67 3.30
N TRP A 85 18.02 -5.79 4.32
CA TRP A 85 19.08 -5.78 5.32
C TRP A 85 18.85 -6.91 6.32
N THR A 86 19.93 -7.61 6.68
CA THR A 86 19.89 -8.69 7.67
C THR A 86 20.77 -8.31 8.85
N ARG A 87 20.20 -8.38 10.04
CA ARG A 87 20.92 -8.05 11.27
C ARG A 87 21.94 -9.15 11.58
N ARG A 88 23.18 -8.75 11.75
CA ARG A 88 24.32 -9.68 11.77
C ARG A 88 24.31 -10.63 12.96
N TYR A 89 23.89 -10.16 14.15
CA TYR A 89 24.06 -10.99 15.36
C TYR A 89 23.01 -12.09 15.49
N ASP A 90 21.87 -12.00 14.81
CA ASP A 90 20.79 -13.01 14.90
C ASP A 90 20.21 -13.38 13.52
N ASP A 91 20.80 -12.91 12.45
CA ASP A 91 20.40 -13.17 11.07
C ASP A 91 18.95 -12.77 10.76
N LYS A 92 18.38 -11.86 11.55
CA LYS A 92 17.02 -11.40 11.30
C LYS A 92 16.97 -10.46 10.09
N GLN A 93 16.24 -10.88 9.07
CA GLN A 93 15.96 -10.07 7.89
C GLN A 93 14.88 -9.00 8.21
N HIS A 94 15.15 -7.75 7.87
CA HIS A 94 14.28 -6.61 8.19
C HIS A 94 13.33 -6.20 7.05
N GLY A 95 13.27 -6.96 5.97
CA GLY A 95 12.46 -6.62 4.80
C GLY A 95 10.98 -6.46 5.09
N ASP A 96 10.39 -7.34 5.90
CA ASP A 96 8.97 -7.23 6.26
C ASP A 96 8.70 -5.95 7.06
N ILE A 97 9.61 -5.57 7.95
CA ILE A 97 9.50 -4.33 8.73
C ILE A 97 9.55 -3.13 7.79
N ASP A 98 10.52 -3.10 6.88
CA ASP A 98 10.68 -1.99 5.94
C ASP A 98 9.47 -1.83 5.02
N VAL A 99 8.96 -2.92 4.47
CA VAL A 99 7.76 -2.90 3.61
C VAL A 99 6.53 -2.47 4.40
N ALA A 100 6.39 -2.90 5.67
CA ALA A 100 5.28 -2.49 6.53
C ALA A 100 5.29 -0.98 6.80
N ILE A 101 6.47 -0.39 7.02
CA ILE A 101 6.60 1.06 7.21
C ILE A 101 6.14 1.81 5.95
N ALA A 102 6.64 1.41 4.79
CA ALA A 102 6.27 2.04 3.51
C ALA A 102 4.78 1.86 3.20
N THR A 103 4.22 0.70 3.53
CA THR A 103 2.79 0.43 3.34
C THR A 103 1.93 1.33 4.24
N GLU A 104 2.35 1.61 5.47
CA GLU A 104 1.61 2.55 6.32
C GLU A 104 1.68 3.98 5.77
N HIS A 105 2.81 4.42 5.23
CA HIS A 105 2.89 5.69 4.49
C HIS A 105 1.87 5.73 3.35
N LEU A 106 1.74 4.64 2.61
CA LEU A 106 0.76 4.51 1.54
C LEU A 106 -0.67 4.69 2.08
N CYS A 107 -0.99 4.02 3.18
CA CYS A 107 -2.33 4.05 3.77
C CYS A 107 -2.70 5.44 4.26
N LEU A 108 -1.79 6.12 4.93
CA LEU A 108 -2.03 7.48 5.42
C LEU A 108 -2.16 8.47 4.26
N ALA A 109 -1.31 8.37 3.25
CA ALA A 109 -1.39 9.22 2.07
C ALA A 109 -2.68 8.99 1.29
N ALA A 110 -3.10 7.75 1.12
CA ALA A 110 -4.36 7.41 0.48
C ALA A 110 -5.55 7.96 1.27
N THR A 111 -5.53 7.85 2.60
CA THR A 111 -6.56 8.42 3.46
C THR A 111 -6.66 9.93 3.29
N GLU A 112 -5.53 10.63 3.23
CA GLU A 112 -5.51 12.06 3.04
C GLU A 112 -6.10 12.47 1.69
N ARG A 113 -5.73 11.77 0.61
CA ARG A 113 -6.14 12.11 -0.76
C ARG A 113 -7.53 11.60 -1.12
N THR A 114 -7.98 10.54 -0.49
CA THR A 114 -9.25 9.90 -0.80
C THR A 114 -10.27 10.00 0.33
N SER A 115 -10.02 10.82 1.35
CA SER A 115 -10.93 10.97 2.49
C SER A 115 -12.32 11.49 2.11
N ALA A 116 -12.45 12.14 0.95
CA ALA A 116 -13.72 12.52 0.36
C ALA A 116 -14.36 11.40 -0.47
N LEU A 117 -13.62 10.33 -0.76
CA LEU A 117 -14.02 9.13 -1.47
C LEU A 117 -14.08 8.00 -0.46
N ALA A 118 -15.01 7.10 -0.57
CA ALA A 118 -15.19 6.05 0.43
C ALA A 118 -13.95 5.14 0.53
N GLY A 119 -13.04 5.49 1.41
CA GLY A 119 -12.06 4.60 2.03
C GLY A 119 -10.97 3.97 1.18
N SER A 120 -9.77 3.90 1.77
CA SER A 120 -8.68 3.06 1.31
C SER A 120 -8.59 1.82 2.20
N ALA A 121 -8.40 0.65 1.61
CA ALA A 121 -8.12 -0.55 2.36
C ALA A 121 -6.68 -0.96 2.16
N THR A 122 -6.09 -1.50 3.21
CA THR A 122 -4.88 -2.28 3.10
C THR A 122 -5.19 -3.74 3.33
N SER A 123 -4.90 -4.55 2.36
CA SER A 123 -4.68 -5.97 2.61
C SER A 123 -3.26 -6.29 2.19
N THR A 124 -2.47 -6.78 3.12
CA THR A 124 -1.23 -7.47 2.78
C THR A 124 -1.61 -8.92 2.52
N PRO A 125 -1.44 -9.43 1.31
CA PRO A 125 -1.50 -10.88 1.13
C PRO A 125 -0.33 -11.49 1.90
N THR A 126 -0.65 -12.36 2.78
CA THR A 126 0.35 -13.25 3.39
C THR A 126 0.74 -14.31 2.39
#